data_b5167b4b392b35a93ab8c5129c31aaa2
#
_entry.id   b5167b4b392b35a93ab8c5129c31aaa2
#
_cell.length_a   1.000
_cell.length_b   1.000
_cell.length_c   1.000
_cell.angle_alpha   90.00
_cell.angle_beta   90.00
_cell.angle_gamma   90.00
#
_symmetry.space_group_name_H-M   'P 1'
#
loop_
_entity.id
_entity.type
_entity.pdbx_description
1 polymer ?
#
loop_
_entity_poly.entity_id
_entity_poly.type
_entity_poly.pdbx_seq_one_letter_code
_entity_poly.pdbx_strand_id
1 'polypeptide(L)'
;MIKKTFNPKTLAPPVGHFDRAVKIGPWLFISGTSALTHKTGRIEDRKLSPTIEEQTRETLTNIQRVCEDAGYALEDIYELRIFITKREFFGKVDAIVKEVLPKRGFVCHAYQAELMNRDMLIEIEANAYKE
;
A
#
# COMPACT_ATOMS: atom_id res chain seq x y z
N MET A 1 -19.54 -0.67 17.87
CA MET A 1 -18.71 -1.19 16.78
C MET A 1 -17.25 -1.22 17.21
N ILE A 2 -16.59 -2.36 17.06
CA ILE A 2 -15.23 -2.55 17.52
C ILE A 2 -14.28 -2.32 16.36
N LYS A 3 -13.29 -1.46 16.56
CA LYS A 3 -12.18 -1.30 15.63
C LYS A 3 -11.10 -2.33 15.98
N LYS A 4 -10.58 -3.01 14.96
CA LYS A 4 -9.43 -3.88 15.07
C LYS A 4 -8.26 -3.28 14.30
N THR A 5 -7.10 -3.21 14.94
CA THR A 5 -5.91 -2.63 14.32
C THR A 5 -4.94 -3.73 13.89
N PHE A 6 -4.20 -3.47 12.80
CA PHE A 6 -3.24 -4.43 12.27
C PHE A 6 -1.92 -3.73 11.95
N ASN A 7 -0.85 -4.25 12.51
CA ASN A 7 0.52 -3.77 12.28
C ASN A 7 1.42 -4.99 12.11
N PRO A 8 1.42 -5.60 10.89
CA PRO A 8 2.17 -6.83 10.66
C PRO A 8 3.66 -6.66 10.96
N LYS A 9 4.25 -7.62 11.66
CA LYS A 9 5.67 -7.61 12.00
C LYS A 9 6.57 -7.78 10.77
N THR A 10 6.01 -8.21 9.65
CA THR A 10 6.71 -8.32 8.37
C THR A 10 6.91 -6.98 7.67
N LEU A 11 6.33 -5.91 8.20
CA LEU A 11 6.44 -4.55 7.68
C LEU A 11 7.14 -3.65 8.69
N ALA A 12 7.69 -2.55 8.17
CA ALA A 12 8.20 -1.48 9.01
C ALA A 12 7.09 -0.94 9.91
N PRO A 13 7.37 -0.56 11.16
CA PRO A 13 6.39 0.12 11.99
C PRO A 13 5.88 1.39 11.29
N PRO A 14 4.65 1.83 11.57
CA PRO A 14 4.17 3.11 11.06
C PRO A 14 5.14 4.25 11.41
N VAL A 15 5.32 5.18 10.48
CA VAL A 15 6.23 6.32 10.69
C VAL A 15 5.61 7.42 11.54
N GLY A 16 4.33 7.32 11.86
CA GLY A 16 3.62 8.33 12.64
C GLY A 16 2.61 7.70 13.59
N HIS A 17 1.79 8.55 14.16
CA HIS A 17 0.79 8.15 15.15
C HIS A 17 -0.48 7.61 14.45
N PHE A 18 -0.36 6.42 13.88
CA PHE A 18 -1.46 5.72 13.21
C PHE A 18 -1.12 4.24 13.06
N ASP A 19 -2.11 3.43 12.74
CA ASP A 19 -1.93 2.00 12.48
C ASP A 19 -1.84 1.74 10.97
N ARG A 20 -1.23 0.63 10.58
CA ARG A 20 -1.13 0.20 9.19
C ARG A 20 -2.49 -0.05 8.58
N ALA A 21 -3.40 -0.65 9.35
CA ALA A 21 -4.75 -0.88 8.90
C ALA A 21 -5.71 -0.94 10.07
N VAL A 22 -6.97 -0.62 9.78
CA VAL A 22 -8.06 -0.70 10.74
C VAL A 22 -9.22 -1.44 10.10
N LYS A 23 -9.73 -2.45 10.77
CA LYS A 23 -10.93 -3.19 10.37
C LYS A 23 -12.12 -2.71 11.17
N ILE A 24 -13.20 -2.40 10.47
CA ILE A 24 -14.49 -2.01 11.07
C ILE A 24 -15.57 -2.85 10.38
N GLY A 25 -16.15 -3.82 11.09
CA GLY A 25 -17.07 -4.78 10.47
C GLY A 25 -16.39 -5.51 9.31
N PRO A 26 -17.00 -5.58 8.11
CA PRO A 26 -16.39 -6.21 6.95
C PRO A 26 -15.39 -5.32 6.21
N TRP A 27 -15.22 -4.06 6.63
CA TRP A 27 -14.39 -3.05 5.96
C TRP A 27 -12.97 -3.05 6.50
N LEU A 28 -11.99 -3.06 5.61
CA LEU A 28 -10.58 -2.89 5.96
C LEU A 28 -10.08 -1.61 5.30
N PHE A 29 -9.58 -0.70 6.14
CA PHE A 29 -8.98 0.55 5.71
C PHE A 29 -7.47 0.44 5.90
N ILE A 30 -6.72 0.61 4.82
CA ILE A 30 -5.26 0.49 4.84
C ILE A 30 -4.65 1.89 4.67
N SER A 31 -3.81 2.28 5.61
CA SER A 31 -3.09 3.55 5.55
C SER A 31 -2.20 3.62 4.31
N GLY A 32 -1.84 4.83 3.92
CA GLY A 32 -0.88 5.05 2.84
C GLY A 32 0.33 4.13 3.01
N THR A 33 0.62 3.34 1.98
CA THR A 33 1.65 2.32 1.99
C THR A 33 2.65 2.62 0.89
N SER A 34 3.93 2.49 1.20
CA SER A 34 5.01 2.70 0.25
C SER A 34 5.86 1.44 0.11
N ALA A 35 6.91 1.55 -0.68
CA ALA A 35 7.87 0.47 -0.88
C ALA A 35 8.92 0.40 0.23
N LEU A 36 8.81 1.20 1.29
CA LEU A 36 9.77 1.19 2.37
C LEU A 36 9.88 -0.19 3.01
N THR A 37 11.07 -0.75 2.92
CA THR A 37 11.38 -2.05 3.51
C THR A 37 12.41 -1.89 4.61
N HIS A 38 12.42 -2.83 5.55
CA HIS A 38 13.47 -2.94 6.55
C HIS A 38 13.67 -4.40 6.94
N LYS A 39 14.87 -4.72 7.36
CA LYS A 39 15.17 -6.07 7.85
C LYS A 39 15.19 -6.13 9.38
N THR A 40 15.41 -5.00 10.04
CA THR A 40 15.65 -4.93 11.48
C THR A 40 14.50 -4.33 12.27
N GLY A 41 13.52 -3.73 11.61
CA GLY A 41 12.45 -2.96 12.26
C GLY A 41 12.84 -1.52 12.58
N ARG A 42 14.10 -1.14 12.36
CA ARG A 42 14.60 0.19 12.68
C ARG A 42 14.34 1.15 11.53
N ILE A 43 13.94 2.37 11.85
CA ILE A 43 13.61 3.40 10.84
C ILE A 43 14.81 3.70 9.94
N GLU A 44 16.00 3.77 10.51
CA GLU A 44 17.22 4.10 9.76
C GLU A 44 17.64 3.01 8.78
N ASP A 45 17.12 1.79 8.94
CA ASP A 45 17.41 0.67 8.04
C ASP A 45 16.40 0.56 6.89
N ARG A 46 15.46 1.48 6.79
CA ARG A 46 14.47 1.50 5.71
C ARG A 46 15.13 1.83 4.40
N LYS A 47 14.79 1.07 3.38
CA LYS A 47 15.34 1.23 2.03
C LYS A 47 14.22 1.35 1.01
N LEU A 48 14.51 2.05 -0.08
CA LEU A 48 13.65 2.19 -1.23
C LEU A 48 14.43 1.79 -2.47
N SER A 49 13.82 0.98 -3.32
CA SER A 49 14.37 0.66 -4.64
C SER A 49 14.36 1.93 -5.51
N PRO A 50 15.30 2.07 -6.46
CA PRO A 50 15.45 3.33 -7.21
C PRO A 50 14.44 3.54 -8.34
N THR A 51 13.72 2.51 -8.77
CA THR A 51 12.83 2.62 -9.92
C THR A 51 11.36 2.61 -9.52
N ILE A 52 10.52 3.24 -10.35
CA ILE A 52 9.07 3.26 -10.13
C ILE A 52 8.48 1.84 -10.22
N GLU A 53 9.00 1.00 -11.10
CA GLU A 53 8.51 -0.37 -11.27
C GLU A 53 8.74 -1.19 -9.99
N GLU A 54 9.96 -1.17 -9.46
CA GLU A 54 10.29 -1.89 -8.24
C GLU A 54 9.53 -1.35 -7.04
N GLN A 55 9.45 -0.03 -6.90
CA GLN A 55 8.68 0.58 -5.81
C GLN A 55 7.20 0.21 -5.89
N THR A 56 6.62 0.18 -7.08
CA THR A 56 5.22 -0.20 -7.26
C THR A 56 4.97 -1.64 -6.82
N ARG A 57 5.83 -2.58 -7.24
CA ARG A 57 5.71 -3.99 -6.87
C ARG A 57 5.84 -4.18 -5.36
N GLU A 58 6.83 -3.55 -4.76
CA GLU A 58 7.05 -3.64 -3.31
C GLU A 58 5.89 -3.03 -2.52
N THR A 59 5.36 -1.88 -2.98
CA THR A 59 4.19 -1.24 -2.36
C THR A 59 2.99 -2.20 -2.36
N LEU A 60 2.70 -2.81 -3.50
CA LEU A 60 1.59 -3.76 -3.62
C LEU A 60 1.83 -5.02 -2.79
N THR A 61 3.07 -5.50 -2.72
CA THR A 61 3.44 -6.62 -1.84
C THR A 61 3.20 -6.26 -0.38
N ASN A 62 3.55 -5.05 0.03
CA ASN A 62 3.31 -4.59 1.40
C ASN A 62 1.82 -4.50 1.71
N ILE A 63 1.01 -4.03 0.76
CA ILE A 63 -0.45 -4.02 0.89
C ILE A 63 -1.00 -5.44 1.02
N GLN A 64 -0.48 -6.38 0.23
CA GLN A 64 -0.86 -7.78 0.33
C GLN A 64 -0.58 -8.35 1.72
N ARG A 65 0.57 -8.04 2.31
CA ARG A 65 0.92 -8.47 3.66
C ARG A 65 -0.07 -7.94 4.69
N VAL A 66 -0.48 -6.69 4.56
CA VAL A 66 -1.49 -6.11 5.45
C VAL A 66 -2.83 -6.81 5.29
N CYS A 67 -3.25 -7.05 4.05
CA CYS A 67 -4.49 -7.79 3.76
C CYS A 67 -4.46 -9.17 4.41
N GLU A 68 -3.40 -9.94 4.16
CA GLU A 68 -3.26 -11.30 4.70
C GLU A 68 -3.28 -11.33 6.22
N ASP A 69 -2.59 -10.38 6.86
CA ASP A 69 -2.58 -10.27 8.33
C ASP A 69 -3.98 -10.04 8.88
N ALA A 70 -4.81 -9.32 8.16
CA ALA A 70 -6.18 -9.01 8.54
C ALA A 70 -7.21 -10.06 8.06
N GLY A 71 -6.77 -11.09 7.35
CA GLY A 71 -7.66 -12.14 6.85
C GLY A 71 -8.35 -11.80 5.52
N TYR A 72 -7.79 -10.87 4.76
CA TYR A 72 -8.28 -10.46 3.45
C TYR A 72 -7.34 -10.93 2.35
N ALA A 73 -7.87 -11.05 1.13
CA ALA A 73 -7.08 -11.29 -0.08
C ALA A 73 -6.99 -10.00 -0.90
N LEU A 74 -6.05 -9.96 -1.86
CA LEU A 74 -5.94 -8.82 -2.76
C LEU A 74 -7.24 -8.59 -3.55
N GLU A 75 -7.95 -9.66 -3.92
CA GLU A 75 -9.22 -9.57 -4.65
C GLU A 75 -10.33 -8.88 -3.84
N ASP A 76 -10.18 -8.79 -2.52
CA ASP A 76 -11.14 -8.09 -1.67
C ASP A 76 -11.00 -6.57 -1.73
N ILE A 77 -9.93 -6.07 -2.36
CA ILE A 77 -9.72 -4.63 -2.54
C ILE A 77 -10.77 -4.08 -3.51
N TYR A 78 -11.46 -3.03 -3.10
CA TYR A 78 -12.45 -2.36 -3.94
C TYR A 78 -12.06 -0.92 -4.30
N GLU A 79 -11.00 -0.38 -3.69
CA GLU A 79 -10.54 0.98 -3.96
C GLU A 79 -9.03 1.08 -3.81
N LEU A 80 -8.39 1.74 -4.78
CA LEU A 80 -7.00 2.17 -4.71
C LEU A 80 -6.93 3.68 -4.91
N ARG A 81 -6.09 4.34 -4.12
CA ARG A 81 -5.68 5.73 -4.33
C ARG A 81 -4.18 5.75 -4.50
N ILE A 82 -3.75 6.15 -5.69
CA ILE A 82 -2.36 6.09 -6.10
C ILE A 82 -1.79 7.50 -6.16
N PHE A 83 -0.71 7.73 -5.42
CA PHE A 83 0.03 8.99 -5.42
C PHE A 83 1.40 8.74 -6.03
N ILE A 84 1.72 9.43 -7.11
CA ILE A 84 3.00 9.31 -7.82
C ILE A 84 3.65 10.67 -7.94
N THR A 85 4.98 10.71 -7.89
CA THR A 85 5.72 11.97 -7.92
C THR A 85 5.83 12.57 -9.31
N LYS A 86 5.64 11.78 -10.36
CA LYS A 86 5.66 12.24 -11.76
C LYS A 86 4.52 11.57 -12.53
N ARG A 87 3.74 12.38 -13.25
CA ARG A 87 2.63 11.84 -14.06
C ARG A 87 3.07 10.82 -15.11
N GLU A 88 4.32 10.93 -15.59
CA GLU A 88 4.88 10.02 -16.58
C GLU A 88 4.99 8.59 -16.08
N PHE A 89 4.98 8.39 -14.75
CA PHE A 89 5.02 7.06 -14.14
C PHE A 89 3.72 6.28 -14.28
N PHE A 90 2.60 6.95 -14.58
CA PHE A 90 1.29 6.31 -14.51
C PHE A 90 1.18 5.05 -15.38
N GLY A 91 1.67 5.10 -16.61
CA GLY A 91 1.59 3.94 -17.51
C GLY A 91 2.28 2.69 -16.97
N LYS A 92 3.46 2.87 -16.36
CA LYS A 92 4.20 1.76 -15.74
C LYS A 92 3.51 1.24 -14.50
N VAL A 93 2.99 2.15 -13.68
CA VAL A 93 2.25 1.79 -12.46
C VAL A 93 1.00 1.01 -12.83
N ASP A 94 0.22 1.49 -13.79
CA ASP A 94 -1.02 0.85 -14.22
C ASP A 94 -0.77 -0.56 -14.76
N ALA A 95 0.30 -0.75 -15.53
CA ALA A 95 0.68 -2.07 -16.04
C ALA A 95 0.97 -3.06 -14.91
N ILE A 96 1.64 -2.61 -13.85
CA ILE A 96 1.96 -3.45 -12.70
C ILE A 96 0.72 -3.73 -11.85
N VAL A 97 -0.14 -2.74 -11.68
CA VAL A 97 -1.43 -2.93 -10.99
C VAL A 97 -2.24 -4.00 -11.72
N LYS A 98 -2.26 -3.98 -13.05
CA LYS A 98 -2.95 -5.00 -13.85
C LYS A 98 -2.36 -6.40 -13.64
N GLU A 99 -1.05 -6.53 -13.50
CA GLU A 99 -0.43 -7.82 -13.21
C GLU A 99 -0.81 -8.35 -11.83
N VAL A 100 -0.81 -7.49 -10.82
CA VAL A 100 -1.05 -7.86 -9.41
C VAL A 100 -2.54 -8.03 -9.13
N LEU A 101 -3.38 -7.20 -9.74
CA LEU A 101 -4.84 -7.22 -9.61
C LEU A 101 -5.46 -7.40 -11.00
N PRO A 102 -5.35 -8.61 -11.59
CA PRO A 102 -5.76 -8.81 -12.99
C PRO A 102 -7.27 -8.71 -13.20
N LYS A 103 -8.06 -8.94 -12.16
CA LYS A 103 -9.51 -8.81 -12.25
C LYS A 103 -9.93 -7.39 -11.91
N ARG A 104 -10.79 -6.81 -12.73
CA ARG A 104 -11.47 -5.56 -12.39
C ARG A 104 -12.42 -5.80 -11.23
N GLY A 105 -12.92 -4.74 -10.63
CA GLY A 105 -13.81 -4.81 -9.47
C GLY A 105 -13.37 -3.86 -8.36
N PHE A 106 -12.50 -2.92 -8.72
CA PHE A 106 -12.08 -1.86 -7.81
C PHE A 106 -12.09 -0.51 -8.55
N VAL A 107 -12.36 0.54 -7.79
CA VAL A 107 -12.22 1.91 -8.30
C VAL A 107 -10.81 2.41 -8.01
N CYS A 108 -10.29 3.26 -8.85
CA CYS A 108 -8.93 3.76 -8.73
C CYS A 108 -8.88 5.28 -8.94
N HIS A 109 -8.10 5.94 -8.11
CA HIS A 109 -7.80 7.36 -8.23
C HIS A 109 -6.29 7.53 -8.29
N ALA A 110 -5.81 8.36 -9.20
CA ALA A 110 -4.38 8.60 -9.33
C ALA A 110 -4.10 10.11 -9.29
N TYR A 111 -3.11 10.49 -8.50
CA TYR A 111 -2.72 11.87 -8.30
C TYR A 111 -1.21 12.02 -8.40
N GLN A 112 -0.77 13.16 -8.91
CA GLN A 112 0.63 13.55 -8.81
C GLN A 112 0.79 14.35 -7.53
N ALA A 113 1.78 14.00 -6.70
CA ALA A 113 2.01 14.67 -5.43
C ALA A 113 3.47 14.53 -5.00
N GLU A 114 3.95 15.49 -4.21
CA GLU A 114 5.17 15.30 -3.46
C GLU A 114 4.87 14.40 -2.26
N LEU A 115 5.78 13.47 -1.96
CA LEU A 115 5.63 12.54 -0.86
C LEU A 115 6.55 12.92 0.29
N MET A 116 6.26 12.39 1.50
CA MET A 116 6.97 12.79 2.70
C MET A 116 8.45 12.40 2.70
N ASN A 117 8.81 11.30 2.08
CA ASN A 117 10.20 10.89 1.90
C ASN A 117 10.62 11.21 0.47
N ARG A 118 11.78 11.87 0.30
CA ARG A 118 12.27 12.33 -1.00
C ARG A 118 12.52 11.20 -2.00
N ASP A 119 12.85 10.02 -1.51
CA ASP A 119 13.16 8.87 -2.37
C ASP A 119 11.93 8.04 -2.72
N MET A 120 10.78 8.34 -2.12
CA MET A 120 9.52 7.70 -2.49
C MET A 120 9.04 8.24 -3.83
N LEU A 121 8.74 7.32 -4.74
CA LEU A 121 8.18 7.65 -6.07
C LEU A 121 6.68 7.37 -6.12
N ILE A 122 6.18 6.54 -5.20
CA ILE A 122 4.79 6.11 -5.16
C ILE A 122 4.36 5.83 -3.72
N GLU A 123 3.10 6.12 -3.45
CA GLU A 123 2.38 5.71 -2.24
C GLU A 123 0.97 5.31 -2.65
N ILE A 124 0.44 4.24 -2.05
CA ILE A 124 -0.90 3.75 -2.37
C ILE A 124 -1.71 3.58 -1.09
N GLU A 125 -2.92 4.12 -1.10
CA GLU A 125 -3.96 3.80 -0.12
C GLU A 125 -4.88 2.74 -0.72
N ALA A 126 -5.31 1.78 0.09
CA ALA A 126 -6.20 0.73 -0.37
C ALA A 126 -7.29 0.47 0.68
N ASN A 127 -8.47 0.14 0.20
CA ASN A 127 -9.57 -0.28 1.05
C ASN A 127 -10.12 -1.61 0.53
N ALA A 128 -10.47 -2.49 1.45
CA ALA A 128 -10.98 -3.82 1.13
C ALA A 128 -12.29 -4.11 1.87
N TYR A 129 -13.06 -5.03 1.30
CA TYR A 129 -14.33 -5.47 1.87
C TYR A 129 -14.43 -7.00 1.75
N LYS A 130 -14.84 -7.64 2.83
CA LYS A 130 -15.06 -9.08 2.84
C LYS A 130 -16.10 -9.41 3.90
N GLU A 131 -17.18 -10.00 3.47
CA GLU A 131 -18.23 -10.49 4.38
C GLU A 131 -17.79 -11.72 5.18
#